data_45a3d45ba9e885a2a40216834b23b43c
#
_entry.id   45a3d45ba9e885a2a40216834b23b43c
#
_cell.length_a   1.000
_cell.length_b   1.000
_cell.length_c   1.000
_cell.angle_alpha   90.00
_cell.angle_beta   90.00
_cell.angle_gamma   90.00
#
_symmetry.space_group_name_H-M   'P 1'
#
loop_
_entity.id
_entity.type
_entity.pdbx_description
1 polymer ?
#
loop_
_entity_poly.entity_id
_entity_poly.type
_entity_poly.pdbx_seq_one_letter_code
_entity_poly.pdbx_strand_id
1 'polypeptide(L)'
;MIDWLVATNGGVVPLILRLTLACVMFPHGAQKTLGWFGGYGFRATMAYFTKSGFPPALAFLAVIAEFLGPLGLAIGLLTRARRSASRWSCLVAILVHKQHGFFMNWSGTHEGEGVEYHLLALGAAVALIVNGAGAWSIDALIAR
;
A
#
# COMPACT_ATOMS: atom_id res chain seq x y z
N MET A 1 -10.53 -22.22 -2.88
CA MET A 1 -10.53 -20.76 -2.54
C MET A 1 -9.13 -20.25 -2.19
N ILE A 2 -8.34 -20.99 -1.41
CA ILE A 2 -6.93 -20.66 -1.10
C ILE A 2 -6.07 -20.68 -2.36
N ASP A 3 -6.27 -21.65 -3.25
CA ASP A 3 -5.52 -21.82 -4.50
C ASP A 3 -5.53 -20.56 -5.39
N TRP A 4 -6.67 -19.88 -5.48
CA TRP A 4 -6.75 -18.61 -6.21
C TRP A 4 -5.97 -17.47 -5.53
N LEU A 5 -5.92 -17.45 -4.19
CA LEU A 5 -5.23 -16.40 -3.43
C LEU A 5 -3.71 -16.49 -3.60
N VAL A 6 -3.17 -17.71 -3.73
CA VAL A 6 -1.73 -17.96 -3.89
C VAL A 6 -1.31 -18.21 -5.33
N ALA A 7 -2.26 -18.37 -6.26
CA ALA A 7 -1.97 -18.58 -7.68
C ALA A 7 -1.10 -17.45 -8.23
N THR A 8 0.02 -17.79 -8.85
CA THR A 8 0.98 -16.83 -9.36
C THR A 8 1.63 -17.32 -10.66
N ASN A 9 1.93 -16.38 -11.54
CA ASN A 9 2.77 -16.63 -12.69
C ASN A 9 4.23 -16.50 -12.26
N GLY A 10 5.09 -17.44 -12.61
CA GLY A 10 6.52 -17.46 -12.22
C GLY A 10 7.38 -16.34 -12.83
N GLY A 11 6.76 -15.28 -13.34
CA GLY A 11 7.44 -14.16 -13.98
C GLY A 11 8.21 -13.25 -13.03
N VAL A 12 9.22 -12.58 -13.54
CA VAL A 12 10.04 -11.59 -12.81
C VAL A 12 9.34 -10.23 -12.72
N VAL A 13 8.46 -9.90 -13.67
CA VAL A 13 7.74 -8.60 -13.67
C VAL A 13 6.92 -8.37 -12.40
N PRO A 14 6.10 -9.33 -11.92
CA PRO A 14 5.41 -9.17 -10.65
C PRO A 14 6.36 -9.03 -9.45
N LEU A 15 7.53 -9.67 -9.47
CA LEU A 15 8.56 -9.48 -8.44
C LEU A 15 9.03 -8.03 -8.40
N ILE A 16 9.39 -7.45 -9.54
CA ILE A 16 9.83 -6.05 -9.62
C ILE A 16 8.71 -5.13 -9.11
N LEU A 17 7.48 -5.29 -9.59
CA LEU A 17 6.35 -4.46 -9.17
C LEU A 17 6.09 -4.52 -7.67
N ARG A 18 6.12 -5.72 -7.06
CA ARG A 18 5.86 -5.85 -5.61
C ARG A 18 6.99 -5.26 -4.77
N LEU A 19 8.25 -5.42 -5.19
CA LEU A 19 9.39 -4.84 -4.47
C LEU A 19 9.39 -3.32 -4.59
N THR A 20 9.09 -2.77 -5.77
CA THR A 20 8.95 -1.33 -5.95
C THR A 20 7.83 -0.76 -5.08
N LEU A 21 6.64 -1.35 -5.11
CA LEU A 21 5.53 -0.90 -4.26
C LEU A 21 5.86 -1.04 -2.76
N ALA A 22 6.48 -2.16 -2.36
CA ALA A 22 6.88 -2.35 -0.97
C ALA A 22 7.88 -1.29 -0.51
N CYS A 23 8.90 -1.00 -1.32
CA CYS A 23 9.93 0.00 -1.04
C CYS A 23 9.32 1.41 -0.89
N VAL A 24 8.40 1.76 -1.77
CA VAL A 24 7.76 3.09 -1.75
C VAL A 24 6.73 3.22 -0.63
N MET A 25 5.95 2.16 -0.35
CA MET A 25 4.89 2.21 0.67
C MET A 25 5.40 2.00 2.10
N PHE A 26 6.51 1.29 2.29
CA PHE A 26 7.06 1.01 3.63
C PHE A 26 7.37 2.26 4.45
N PRO A 27 8.04 3.30 3.91
CA PRO A 27 8.27 4.54 4.65
C PRO A 27 6.99 5.18 5.19
N HIS A 28 5.89 5.18 4.43
CA HIS A 28 4.61 5.74 4.87
C HIS A 28 4.02 5.00 6.08
N GLY A 29 4.09 3.66 6.06
CA GLY A 29 3.70 2.85 7.22
C GLY A 29 4.61 3.05 8.42
N ALA A 30 5.93 3.13 8.21
CA ALA A 30 6.92 3.36 9.26
C ALA A 30 6.79 4.75 9.89
N GLN A 31 6.47 5.79 9.13
CA GLN A 31 6.13 7.12 9.64
C GLN A 31 4.99 7.08 10.65
N LYS A 32 3.93 6.34 10.33
CA LYS A 32 2.72 6.27 11.16
C LYS A 32 2.86 5.35 12.36
N THR A 33 3.72 4.32 12.29
CA THR A 33 3.89 3.34 13.38
C THR A 33 5.10 3.62 14.24
N LEU A 34 6.28 3.76 13.63
CA LEU A 34 7.57 3.88 14.31
C LEU A 34 8.03 5.32 14.50
N GLY A 35 7.42 6.26 13.80
CA GLY A 35 7.86 7.66 13.78
C GLY A 35 9.13 7.90 12.97
N TRP A 36 9.52 6.93 12.11
CA TRP A 36 10.69 7.07 11.24
C TRP A 36 10.43 8.08 10.10
N PHE A 37 11.47 8.49 9.41
CA PHE A 37 11.38 9.41 8.27
C PHE A 37 10.62 10.71 8.57
N GLY A 38 10.73 11.23 9.81
CA GLY A 38 10.04 12.45 10.24
C GLY A 38 8.55 12.26 10.54
N GLY A 39 8.08 11.04 10.73
CA GLY A 39 6.68 10.72 11.04
C GLY A 39 6.33 10.97 12.52
N TYR A 40 5.03 11.05 12.79
CA TYR A 40 4.50 11.33 14.12
C TYR A 40 4.42 10.11 15.05
N GLY A 41 4.56 8.89 14.50
CA GLY A 41 4.47 7.64 15.22
C GLY A 41 3.03 7.23 15.57
N PHE A 42 2.91 6.04 16.18
CA PHE A 42 1.63 5.36 16.39
C PHE A 42 0.62 6.17 17.20
N ARG A 43 1.05 6.72 18.35
CA ARG A 43 0.12 7.43 19.27
C ARG A 43 -0.49 8.67 18.64
N ALA A 44 0.32 9.49 17.98
CA ALA A 44 -0.16 10.71 17.34
C ALA A 44 -1.04 10.40 16.12
N THR A 45 -0.68 9.39 15.33
CA THR A 45 -1.49 8.94 14.20
C THR A 45 -2.85 8.40 14.64
N MET A 46 -2.91 7.59 15.69
CA MET A 46 -4.17 7.11 16.26
C MET A 46 -5.04 8.25 16.78
N ALA A 47 -4.43 9.21 17.50
CA ALA A 47 -5.15 10.39 18.00
C ALA A 47 -5.72 11.25 16.85
N TYR A 48 -4.99 11.39 15.76
CA TYR A 48 -5.46 12.11 14.57
C TYR A 48 -6.68 11.42 13.95
N PHE A 49 -6.61 10.10 13.70
CA PHE A 49 -7.72 9.36 13.10
C PHE A 49 -8.98 9.38 13.98
N THR A 50 -8.82 9.20 15.29
CA THR A 50 -9.97 9.22 16.22
C THR A 50 -10.60 10.60 16.32
N LYS A 51 -9.80 11.68 16.34
CA LYS A 51 -10.30 13.06 16.27
C LYS A 51 -11.01 13.36 14.94
N SER A 52 -10.59 12.73 13.84
CA SER A 52 -11.24 12.84 12.53
C SER A 52 -12.51 11.99 12.40
N GLY A 53 -12.98 11.36 13.49
CA GLY A 53 -14.21 10.60 13.50
C GLY A 53 -14.09 9.11 13.12
N PHE A 54 -12.86 8.60 12.91
CA PHE A 54 -12.68 7.18 12.64
C PHE A 54 -12.81 6.36 13.94
N PRO A 55 -13.58 5.24 13.91
CA PRO A 55 -13.61 4.30 15.02
C PRO A 55 -12.20 3.81 15.37
N PRO A 56 -11.80 3.76 16.66
CA PRO A 56 -10.44 3.40 17.06
C PRO A 56 -9.96 2.05 16.51
N ALA A 57 -10.84 1.06 16.44
CA ALA A 57 -10.50 -0.25 15.88
C ALA A 57 -10.17 -0.17 14.37
N LEU A 58 -10.92 0.60 13.59
CA LEU A 58 -10.64 0.79 12.17
C LEU A 58 -9.38 1.61 11.94
N ALA A 59 -9.14 2.64 12.75
CA ALA A 59 -7.90 3.41 12.73
C ALA A 59 -6.68 2.52 13.01
N PHE A 60 -6.75 1.68 14.04
CA PHE A 60 -5.72 0.71 14.36
C PHE A 60 -5.44 -0.25 13.20
N LEU A 61 -6.50 -0.87 12.65
CA LEU A 61 -6.36 -1.80 11.52
C LEU A 61 -5.74 -1.12 10.29
N ALA A 62 -6.12 0.12 9.99
CA ALA A 62 -5.55 0.89 8.89
C ALA A 62 -4.05 1.13 9.09
N VAL A 63 -3.64 1.62 10.27
CA VAL A 63 -2.23 1.90 10.59
C VAL A 63 -1.38 0.63 10.52
N ILE A 64 -1.87 -0.48 11.08
CA ILE A 64 -1.15 -1.76 11.03
C ILE A 64 -1.11 -2.32 9.60
N ALA A 65 -2.18 -2.20 8.83
CA ALA A 65 -2.21 -2.64 7.44
C ALA A 65 -1.24 -1.86 6.56
N GLU A 66 -1.10 -0.55 6.78
CA GLU A 66 -0.13 0.28 6.07
C GLU A 66 1.33 -0.06 6.39
N PHE A 67 1.62 -0.57 7.57
CA PHE A 67 2.95 -1.00 7.97
C PHE A 67 3.27 -2.44 7.53
N LEU A 68 2.39 -3.39 7.86
CA LEU A 68 2.59 -4.81 7.55
C LEU A 68 2.31 -5.15 6.07
N GLY A 69 1.49 -4.35 5.39
CA GLY A 69 1.16 -4.53 3.99
C GLY A 69 2.40 -4.56 3.08
N PRO A 70 3.24 -3.52 3.10
CA PRO A 70 4.48 -3.48 2.33
C PRO A 70 5.44 -4.61 2.66
N LEU A 71 5.59 -4.99 3.93
CA LEU A 71 6.42 -6.13 4.34
C LEU A 71 5.93 -7.45 3.73
N GLY A 72 4.62 -7.70 3.84
CA GLY A 72 4.02 -8.87 3.21
C GLY A 72 4.10 -8.86 1.69
N LEU A 73 4.04 -7.68 1.07
CA LEU A 73 4.24 -7.51 -0.36
C LEU A 73 5.68 -7.83 -0.77
N ALA A 74 6.67 -7.38 0.00
CA ALA A 74 8.09 -7.65 -0.24
C ALA A 74 8.39 -9.16 -0.29
N ILE A 75 7.88 -9.93 0.67
CA ILE A 75 8.05 -11.39 0.70
C ILE A 75 7.07 -12.15 -0.21
N GLY A 76 6.09 -11.48 -0.79
CA GLY A 76 5.09 -12.08 -1.67
C GLY A 76 4.15 -13.03 -0.96
N LEU A 77 3.69 -12.68 0.24
CA LEU A 77 2.74 -13.47 1.03
C LEU A 77 1.32 -12.94 0.85
N LEU A 78 0.38 -13.82 0.48
CA LEU A 78 -1.04 -13.51 0.25
C LEU A 78 -1.20 -12.25 -0.63
N THR A 79 -0.39 -12.17 -1.67
CA THR A 79 -0.28 -10.98 -2.51
C THR A 79 -1.63 -10.59 -3.11
N ARG A 80 -2.50 -11.51 -3.46
CA ARG A 80 -3.85 -11.22 -3.98
C ARG A 80 -4.81 -10.70 -2.90
N ALA A 81 -4.78 -11.19 -1.67
CA ALA A 81 -5.64 -10.72 -0.60
C ALA A 81 -5.25 -9.31 -0.10
N ARG A 82 -3.96 -9.07 0.09
CA ARG A 82 -3.42 -7.77 0.56
C ARG A 82 -3.65 -6.62 -0.41
N ARG A 83 -3.71 -6.91 -1.70
CA ARG A 83 -3.98 -5.95 -2.77
C ARG A 83 -5.37 -5.34 -2.72
N SER A 84 -6.34 -6.05 -2.20
CA SER A 84 -7.67 -5.48 -2.00
C SER A 84 -7.62 -4.33 -0.99
N ALA A 85 -6.86 -4.45 0.09
CA ALA A 85 -6.64 -3.39 1.06
C ALA A 85 -5.89 -2.18 0.45
N SER A 86 -4.81 -2.43 -0.30
CA SER A 86 -4.03 -1.35 -0.97
C SER A 86 -4.87 -0.58 -2.00
N ARG A 87 -5.78 -1.25 -2.72
CA ARG A 87 -6.71 -0.56 -3.63
C ARG A 87 -7.59 0.43 -2.90
N TRP A 88 -8.16 0.04 -1.77
CA TRP A 88 -9.00 0.94 -0.98
C TRP A 88 -8.22 2.16 -0.49
N SER A 89 -7.00 1.96 0.00
CA SER A 89 -6.14 3.08 0.42
C SER A 89 -5.83 4.03 -0.74
N CYS A 90 -5.47 3.51 -1.92
CA CYS A 90 -5.23 4.34 -3.10
C CYS A 90 -6.50 5.05 -3.60
N LEU A 91 -7.65 4.39 -3.59
CA LEU A 91 -8.92 5.03 -3.98
C LEU A 91 -9.30 6.14 -3.01
N VAL A 92 -9.19 5.92 -1.71
CA VAL A 92 -9.44 6.94 -0.69
C VAL A 92 -8.46 8.11 -0.86
N ALA A 93 -7.17 7.83 -1.08
CA ALA A 93 -6.18 8.85 -1.32
C ALA A 93 -6.50 9.68 -2.59
N ILE A 94 -6.92 9.05 -3.69
CA ILE A 94 -7.37 9.75 -4.90
C ILE A 94 -8.56 10.66 -4.60
N LEU A 95 -9.55 10.17 -3.85
CA LEU A 95 -10.73 10.96 -3.48
C LEU A 95 -10.37 12.19 -2.62
N VAL A 96 -9.41 12.04 -1.72
CA VAL A 96 -8.93 13.13 -0.85
C VAL A 96 -8.09 14.14 -1.64
N HIS A 97 -7.20 13.67 -2.52
CA HIS A 97 -6.23 14.53 -3.21
C HIS A 97 -6.74 15.10 -4.54
N LYS A 98 -7.85 14.59 -5.10
CA LYS A 98 -8.39 15.07 -6.40
C LYS A 98 -8.64 16.57 -6.46
N GLN A 99 -8.89 17.22 -5.32
CA GLN A 99 -9.09 18.68 -5.23
C GLN A 99 -7.80 19.48 -5.45
N HIS A 100 -6.62 18.85 -5.32
CA HIS A 100 -5.33 19.50 -5.54
C HIS A 100 -4.78 19.30 -6.96
N GLY A 101 -5.57 18.69 -7.85
CA GLY A 101 -5.21 18.50 -9.26
C GLY A 101 -4.55 17.15 -9.56
N PHE A 102 -3.99 17.04 -10.74
CA PHE A 102 -3.38 15.81 -11.23
C PHE A 102 -1.92 15.66 -10.77
N PHE A 103 -1.11 16.70 -10.97
CA PHE A 103 0.33 16.60 -10.75
C PHE A 103 0.72 16.63 -9.28
N MET A 104 1.71 15.78 -8.93
CA MET A 104 2.34 15.80 -7.62
C MET A 104 3.12 17.09 -7.41
N ASN A 105 3.18 17.55 -6.16
CA ASN A 105 3.86 18.78 -5.78
C ASN A 105 5.39 18.62 -5.62
N TRP A 106 6.05 18.08 -6.64
CA TRP A 106 7.50 17.84 -6.63
C TRP A 106 8.34 19.10 -6.40
N SER A 107 7.84 20.25 -6.82
CA SER A 107 8.52 21.56 -6.69
C SER A 107 8.17 22.28 -5.39
N GLY A 108 7.21 21.83 -4.61
CA GLY A 108 6.73 22.50 -3.40
C GLY A 108 5.98 23.81 -3.67
N THR A 109 5.52 24.04 -4.90
CA THR A 109 4.88 25.31 -5.33
C THR A 109 3.35 25.28 -5.29
N HIS A 110 2.75 24.12 -5.04
CA HIS A 110 1.29 23.93 -5.00
C HIS A 110 0.79 23.68 -3.57
N GLU A 111 -0.46 24.04 -3.32
CA GLU A 111 -1.16 23.67 -2.08
C GLU A 111 -1.64 22.21 -2.16
N GLY A 112 -0.87 21.29 -1.57
CA GLY A 112 -1.21 19.87 -1.49
C GLY A 112 -0.65 19.02 -2.63
N GLU A 113 -0.93 17.72 -2.56
CA GLU A 113 -0.40 16.69 -3.45
C GLU A 113 -1.46 16.25 -4.46
N GLY A 114 -1.08 16.08 -5.73
CA GLY A 114 -1.97 15.58 -6.77
C GLY A 114 -2.15 14.07 -6.75
N VAL A 115 -2.91 13.56 -7.73
CA VAL A 115 -3.33 12.15 -7.79
C VAL A 115 -2.43 11.25 -8.64
N GLU A 116 -1.48 11.80 -9.38
CA GLU A 116 -0.63 11.10 -10.36
C GLU A 116 0.08 9.88 -9.74
N TYR A 117 0.69 10.05 -8.57
CA TYR A 117 1.36 8.98 -7.84
C TYR A 117 0.38 7.85 -7.43
N HIS A 118 -0.81 8.22 -6.95
CA HIS A 118 -1.82 7.25 -6.52
C HIS A 118 -2.36 6.44 -7.69
N LEU A 119 -2.48 7.04 -8.89
CA LEU A 119 -2.86 6.33 -10.11
C LEU A 119 -1.80 5.33 -10.54
N LEU A 120 -0.52 5.72 -10.46
CA LEU A 120 0.60 4.82 -10.77
C LEU A 120 0.65 3.63 -9.81
N ALA A 121 0.54 3.88 -8.51
CA ALA A 121 0.50 2.85 -7.48
C ALA A 121 -0.70 1.90 -7.65
N LEU A 122 -1.87 2.46 -7.99
CA LEU A 122 -3.08 1.68 -8.28
C LEU A 122 -2.89 0.79 -9.50
N GLY A 123 -2.32 1.31 -10.59
CA GLY A 123 -2.01 0.54 -11.79
C GLY A 123 -1.08 -0.64 -11.50
N ALA A 124 0.00 -0.42 -10.75
CA ALA A 124 0.91 -1.47 -10.32
C ALA A 124 0.21 -2.51 -9.41
N ALA A 125 -0.65 -2.06 -8.50
CA ALA A 125 -1.44 -2.95 -7.65
C ALA A 125 -2.42 -3.82 -8.47
N VAL A 126 -3.09 -3.25 -9.47
CA VAL A 126 -3.97 -4.00 -10.39
C VAL A 126 -3.16 -5.02 -11.19
N ALA A 127 -2.02 -4.65 -11.74
CA ALA A 127 -1.14 -5.57 -12.46
C ALA A 127 -0.74 -6.77 -11.60
N LEU A 128 -0.41 -6.56 -10.33
CA LEU A 128 -0.15 -7.64 -9.38
C LEU A 128 -1.39 -8.48 -9.07
N ILE A 129 -2.61 -7.94 -9.08
CA ILE A 129 -3.86 -8.70 -8.92
C ILE A 129 -4.04 -9.71 -10.05
N VAL A 130 -3.75 -9.31 -11.24
CA VAL A 130 -3.89 -10.17 -12.41
C VAL A 130 -2.80 -11.25 -12.42
N ASN A 131 -1.55 -10.87 -12.21
CA ASN A 131 -0.40 -11.76 -12.41
C ASN A 131 -0.02 -12.62 -11.19
N GLY A 132 -0.47 -12.26 -9.99
CA GLY A 132 0.00 -12.91 -8.76
C GLY A 132 1.31 -12.31 -8.23
N ALA A 133 1.93 -13.01 -7.28
CA ALA A 133 3.15 -12.55 -6.59
C ALA A 133 4.41 -12.63 -7.44
N GLY A 134 4.42 -13.47 -8.46
CA GLY A 134 5.58 -13.70 -9.32
C GLY A 134 6.62 -14.63 -8.70
N ALA A 135 7.81 -14.64 -9.33
CA ALA A 135 8.94 -15.43 -8.88
C ALA A 135 9.38 -15.07 -7.45
N TRP A 136 10.02 -16.03 -6.77
CA TRP A 136 10.57 -15.87 -5.42
C TRP A 136 9.60 -15.25 -4.42
N SER A 137 8.38 -15.78 -4.37
CA SER A 137 7.35 -15.38 -3.43
C SER A 137 6.94 -16.55 -2.54
N ILE A 138 6.48 -16.26 -1.33
CA ILE A 138 5.90 -17.28 -0.44
C ILE A 138 4.65 -17.88 -1.10
N ASP A 139 3.84 -17.08 -1.81
CA ASP A 139 2.68 -17.57 -2.56
C ASP A 139 3.09 -18.65 -3.59
N ALA A 140 4.23 -18.47 -4.28
CA ALA A 140 4.74 -19.46 -5.22
C ALA A 140 5.26 -20.74 -4.55
N LEU A 141 5.68 -20.68 -3.29
CA LEU A 141 6.07 -21.86 -2.52
C LEU A 141 4.85 -22.63 -2.03
N ILE A 142 3.78 -21.93 -1.63
CA ILE A 142 2.52 -22.55 -1.16
C ILE A 142 1.72 -23.16 -2.30
N ALA A 143 1.79 -22.55 -3.51
CA ALA A 143 1.07 -23.01 -4.69
C ALA A 143 1.68 -24.27 -5.38
N ARG A 144 2.82 -24.76 -4.91
CA ARG A 144 3.48 -25.99 -5.38
C ARG A 144 2.89 -27.23 -4.72
#